data_96f0164675925994921054a9aef00eef
#
_entry.id   96f0164675925994921054a9aef00eef
#
_cell.length_a   1.000
_cell.length_b   1.000
_cell.length_c   1.000
_cell.angle_alpha   90.00
_cell.angle_beta   90.00
_cell.angle_gamma   90.00
#
_symmetry.space_group_name_H-M   'P 1'
#
loop_
_entity.id
_entity.type
_entity.pdbx_description
1 polymer ?
#
loop_
_entity_poly.entity_id
_entity_poly.type
_entity_poly.pdbx_seq_one_letter_code
_entity_poly.pdbx_strand_id
1 'polypeptide(L)'
;VSGRLILARHGQTFANVERRLDTALPGAELTDLGVAQAKTLGTKLVERAPSLIVSSYAIRARQTAQHAEDPIGLHADAREGLHEVQVGELENRSDEESHKLFMKVYESWHAGDLRSRVPGGESAVDVLDRFVPVLDALRGDYLEQGSGDIVVVSHGAAIRLVAARLGKVPGGFAIGNHLANTDTVELVPVAGGGWECVRWAKFEAPFHDTARAGSDDPMG
;
A
#
# COMPACT_ATOMS: atom_id res chain seq x y z
N VAL A 1 19.01 -16.56 -2.10
CA VAL A 1 17.59 -16.24 -2.09
C VAL A 1 17.52 -14.72 -2.12
N SER A 2 16.97 -14.14 -3.18
CA SER A 2 16.74 -12.69 -3.25
C SER A 2 15.70 -12.30 -2.19
N GLY A 3 15.89 -11.17 -1.50
CA GLY A 3 14.93 -10.63 -0.55
C GLY A 3 13.59 -10.32 -1.21
N ARG A 4 12.56 -10.07 -0.41
CA ARG A 4 11.21 -9.67 -0.85
C ARG A 4 10.98 -8.19 -0.62
N LEU A 5 10.12 -7.62 -1.43
CA LEU A 5 9.51 -6.32 -1.20
C LEU A 5 8.20 -6.54 -0.44
N ILE A 6 8.12 -6.02 0.78
CA ILE A 6 6.95 -6.12 1.67
C ILE A 6 6.28 -4.75 1.70
N LEU A 7 5.16 -4.60 0.98
CA LEU A 7 4.35 -3.40 0.99
C LEU A 7 3.35 -3.50 2.16
N ALA A 8 3.46 -2.63 3.15
CA ALA A 8 2.63 -2.63 4.34
C ALA A 8 1.69 -1.42 4.35
N ARG A 9 0.40 -1.63 4.57
CA ARG A 9 -0.54 -0.54 4.82
C ARG A 9 -0.29 0.04 6.21
N HIS A 10 -0.39 1.36 6.36
CA HIS A 10 -0.31 2.05 7.65
C HIS A 10 -1.33 1.54 8.68
N GLY A 11 -1.09 1.78 9.96
CA GLY A 11 -2.01 1.51 11.06
C GLY A 11 -3.29 2.37 11.01
N GLN A 12 -4.29 2.04 11.81
CA GLN A 12 -5.56 2.77 11.87
C GLN A 12 -5.34 4.25 12.22
N THR A 13 -6.03 5.12 11.48
CA THR A 13 -6.04 6.57 11.70
C THR A 13 -7.40 7.07 12.19
N PHE A 14 -7.44 8.31 12.72
CA PHE A 14 -8.71 8.98 13.02
C PHE A 14 -9.57 9.14 11.74
N ALA A 15 -8.96 9.38 10.58
CA ALA A 15 -9.70 9.43 9.32
C ALA A 15 -10.33 8.09 8.92
N ASN A 16 -9.66 6.95 9.21
CA ASN A 16 -10.27 5.63 9.00
C ASN A 16 -11.52 5.44 9.88
N VAL A 17 -11.45 5.84 11.14
CA VAL A 17 -12.61 5.75 12.06
C VAL A 17 -13.78 6.59 11.56
N GLU A 18 -13.49 7.78 11.04
CA GLU A 18 -14.48 8.70 10.47
C GLU A 18 -14.89 8.35 9.03
N ARG A 19 -14.26 7.31 8.44
CA ARG A 19 -14.47 6.92 7.03
C ARG A 19 -14.23 8.06 6.04
N ARG A 20 -13.28 8.96 6.36
CA ARG A 20 -12.88 10.05 5.49
C ARG A 20 -11.88 9.60 4.42
N LEU A 21 -12.08 10.10 3.22
CA LEU A 21 -11.07 10.03 2.14
C LEU A 21 -9.95 11.01 2.46
N ASP A 22 -8.95 10.57 3.21
CA ASP A 22 -7.82 11.36 3.70
C ASP A 22 -6.56 10.99 2.93
N THR A 23 -6.30 11.72 1.84
CA THR A 23 -5.23 11.36 0.91
C THR A 23 -4.15 12.43 0.78
N ALA A 24 -4.49 13.68 1.04
CA ALA A 24 -3.55 14.79 1.00
C ALA A 24 -2.54 14.72 2.16
N LEU A 25 -1.35 15.24 1.93
CA LEU A 25 -0.34 15.40 2.97
C LEU A 25 -0.66 16.64 3.84
N PRO A 26 -0.37 16.61 5.14
CA PRO A 26 0.29 15.54 5.89
C PRO A 26 -0.63 14.37 6.28
N GLY A 27 -1.96 14.54 6.25
CA GLY A 27 -2.96 13.55 6.60
C GLY A 27 -3.15 13.33 8.11
N ALA A 28 -4.09 12.47 8.46
CA ALA A 28 -4.43 12.15 9.84
C ALA A 28 -3.37 11.27 10.52
N GLU A 29 -3.25 11.43 11.85
CA GLU A 29 -2.39 10.62 12.71
C GLU A 29 -3.02 9.25 13.02
N LEU A 30 -2.19 8.34 13.54
CA LEU A 30 -2.64 7.05 14.06
C LEU A 30 -3.51 7.23 15.31
N THR A 31 -4.50 6.35 15.46
CA THR A 31 -5.17 6.13 16.74
C THR A 31 -4.30 5.29 17.67
N ASP A 32 -4.68 5.16 18.95
CA ASP A 32 -4.00 4.26 19.89
C ASP A 32 -4.00 2.80 19.36
N LEU A 33 -5.10 2.38 18.71
CA LEU A 33 -5.15 1.08 18.03
C LEU A 33 -4.14 1.02 16.87
N GLY A 34 -4.04 2.08 16.07
CA GLY A 34 -3.07 2.18 14.97
C GLY A 34 -1.63 2.06 15.45
N VAL A 35 -1.30 2.69 16.58
CA VAL A 35 0.01 2.54 17.23
C VAL A 35 0.25 1.10 17.68
N ALA A 36 -0.73 0.44 18.30
CA ALA A 36 -0.62 -0.96 18.71
C ALA A 36 -0.45 -1.89 17.49
N GLN A 37 -1.18 -1.63 16.40
CA GLN A 37 -1.03 -2.35 15.12
C GLN A 37 0.37 -2.19 14.54
N ALA A 38 0.92 -0.98 14.54
CA ALA A 38 2.26 -0.71 14.03
C ALA A 38 3.35 -1.45 14.83
N LYS A 39 3.26 -1.47 16.16
CA LYS A 39 4.15 -2.25 17.03
C LYS A 39 4.06 -3.74 16.75
N THR A 40 2.84 -4.27 16.56
CA THR A 40 2.61 -5.67 16.20
C THR A 40 3.21 -6.00 14.83
N LEU A 41 3.09 -5.09 13.85
CA LEU A 41 3.76 -5.23 12.55
C LEU A 41 5.27 -5.35 12.73
N GLY A 42 5.88 -4.46 13.51
CA GLY A 42 7.32 -4.51 13.80
C GLY A 42 7.74 -5.85 14.40
N THR A 43 7.02 -6.34 15.40
CA THR A 43 7.28 -7.66 16.02
C THR A 43 7.25 -8.80 15.00
N LYS A 44 6.26 -8.80 14.08
CA LYS A 44 6.17 -9.81 13.01
C LYS A 44 7.33 -9.71 12.01
N LEU A 45 7.81 -8.50 11.76
CA LEU A 45 8.89 -8.25 10.81
C LEU A 45 10.28 -8.64 11.36
N VAL A 46 10.46 -8.76 12.68
CA VAL A 46 11.73 -9.23 13.28
C VAL A 46 12.17 -10.55 12.69
N GLU A 47 11.24 -11.52 12.54
CA GLU A 47 11.54 -12.84 11.97
C GLU A 47 11.97 -12.78 10.49
N ARG A 48 11.61 -11.70 9.80
CA ARG A 48 11.98 -11.48 8.39
C ARG A 48 13.34 -10.82 8.25
N ALA A 49 13.88 -10.25 9.34
CA ALA A 49 15.15 -9.53 9.38
C ALA A 49 15.33 -8.59 8.18
N PRO A 50 14.41 -7.64 7.94
CA PRO A 50 14.52 -6.74 6.80
C PRO A 50 15.79 -5.91 6.89
N SER A 51 16.36 -5.59 5.75
CA SER A 51 17.56 -4.75 5.64
C SER A 51 17.22 -3.25 5.58
N LEU A 52 15.97 -2.92 5.25
CA LEU A 52 15.53 -1.53 5.08
C LEU A 52 14.04 -1.39 5.40
N ILE A 53 13.69 -0.27 6.02
CA ILE A 53 12.31 0.22 6.14
C ILE A 53 12.24 1.61 5.52
N VAL A 54 11.29 1.83 4.62
CA VAL A 54 10.95 3.15 4.10
C VAL A 54 9.45 3.41 4.25
N SER A 55 9.06 4.67 4.25
CA SER A 55 7.65 5.05 4.34
C SER A 55 7.28 6.16 3.37
N SER A 56 5.99 6.32 3.10
CA SER A 56 5.45 7.54 2.52
C SER A 56 5.62 8.73 3.47
N TYR A 57 5.58 9.95 2.94
CA TYR A 57 5.65 11.19 3.73
C TYR A 57 4.40 11.45 4.59
N ALA A 58 3.27 10.76 4.37
CA ALA A 58 2.09 10.93 5.20
C ALA A 58 2.37 10.60 6.67
N ILE A 59 1.84 11.41 7.59
CA ILE A 59 2.09 11.23 9.04
C ILE A 59 1.81 9.79 9.49
N ARG A 60 0.66 9.22 9.09
CA ARG A 60 0.26 7.85 9.45
C ARG A 60 1.26 6.79 9.02
N ALA A 61 1.83 6.92 7.82
CA ALA A 61 2.83 5.97 7.31
C ALA A 61 4.16 6.11 8.05
N ARG A 62 4.59 7.35 8.30
CA ARG A 62 5.80 7.62 9.10
C ARG A 62 5.66 7.11 10.53
N GLN A 63 4.54 7.39 11.21
CA GLN A 63 4.27 6.88 12.55
C GLN A 63 4.26 5.35 12.58
N THR A 64 3.63 4.71 11.58
CA THR A 64 3.62 3.25 11.47
C THR A 64 5.03 2.69 11.32
N ALA A 65 5.84 3.26 10.42
CA ALA A 65 7.23 2.85 10.24
C ALA A 65 8.05 3.08 11.52
N GLN A 66 7.91 4.22 12.18
CA GLN A 66 8.60 4.56 13.42
C GLN A 66 8.29 3.58 14.56
N HIS A 67 7.03 3.17 14.73
CA HIS A 67 6.68 2.19 15.75
C HIS A 67 7.08 0.75 15.36
N ALA A 68 7.26 0.46 14.07
CA ALA A 68 7.72 -0.84 13.61
C ALA A 68 9.24 -0.98 13.63
N GLU A 69 10.01 0.10 13.55
CA GLU A 69 11.47 0.07 13.48
C GLU A 69 12.14 -0.36 14.80
N ASP A 70 11.57 0.01 15.95
CA ASP A 70 12.15 -0.26 17.27
C ASP A 70 12.49 -1.75 17.49
N PRO A 71 11.55 -2.71 17.33
CA PRO A 71 11.85 -4.11 17.54
C PRO A 71 12.78 -4.70 16.48
N ILE A 72 12.91 -4.06 15.31
CA ILE A 72 13.75 -4.53 14.21
C ILE A 72 15.19 -3.99 14.34
N GLY A 73 15.37 -2.84 15.00
CA GLY A 73 16.66 -2.19 15.14
C GLY A 73 17.13 -1.44 13.89
N LEU A 74 16.19 -0.98 13.06
CA LEU A 74 16.43 -0.15 11.89
C LEU A 74 15.92 1.28 12.13
N HIS A 75 16.29 2.19 11.26
CA HIS A 75 15.71 3.53 11.16
C HIS A 75 14.96 3.68 9.84
N ALA A 76 13.72 4.16 9.89
CA ALA A 76 12.87 4.28 8.72
C ALA A 76 13.03 5.67 8.06
N ASP A 77 13.31 5.68 6.77
CA ASP A 77 13.37 6.90 5.96
C ASP A 77 12.06 7.11 5.19
N ALA A 78 11.63 8.37 5.06
CA ALA A 78 10.52 8.72 4.20
C ALA A 78 10.98 8.91 2.74
N ARG A 79 10.16 8.45 1.79
CA ARG A 79 10.41 8.55 0.35
C ARG A 79 9.24 9.22 -0.35
N GLU A 80 9.55 10.11 -1.29
CA GLU A 80 8.56 10.68 -2.19
C GLU A 80 7.99 9.60 -3.12
N GLY A 81 6.78 9.83 -3.65
CA GLY A 81 6.13 8.92 -4.60
C GLY A 81 5.29 7.80 -3.94
N LEU A 82 5.47 7.52 -2.65
CA LEU A 82 4.81 6.40 -1.95
C LEU A 82 3.48 6.79 -1.27
N HIS A 83 2.97 8.00 -1.49
CA HIS A 83 1.72 8.47 -0.86
C HIS A 83 0.47 7.82 -1.49
N GLU A 84 -0.68 8.01 -0.80
CA GLU A 84 -1.96 7.45 -1.23
C GLU A 84 -2.44 8.07 -2.56
N VAL A 85 -3.35 7.36 -3.24
CA VAL A 85 -4.08 7.86 -4.40
C VAL A 85 -4.75 9.19 -4.04
N GLN A 86 -4.43 10.25 -4.77
CA GLN A 86 -5.03 11.57 -4.51
C GLN A 86 -6.44 11.64 -5.11
N VAL A 87 -7.43 11.86 -4.26
CA VAL A 87 -8.85 11.83 -4.62
C VAL A 87 -9.43 13.20 -4.99
N GLY A 88 -8.59 14.24 -5.12
CA GLY A 88 -8.99 15.55 -5.61
C GLY A 88 -10.19 16.15 -4.89
N GLU A 89 -11.29 16.40 -5.60
CA GLU A 89 -12.49 17.02 -5.05
C GLU A 89 -13.22 16.17 -3.99
N LEU A 90 -12.85 14.88 -3.87
CA LEU A 90 -13.38 14.00 -2.82
C LEU A 90 -12.59 14.06 -1.51
N GLU A 91 -11.50 14.84 -1.45
CA GLU A 91 -10.68 14.95 -0.25
C GLU A 91 -11.51 15.37 0.98
N ASN A 92 -11.28 14.69 2.11
CA ASN A 92 -12.00 14.85 3.37
C ASN A 92 -13.49 14.48 3.35
N ARG A 93 -14.02 13.95 2.25
CA ARG A 93 -15.39 13.47 2.19
C ARG A 93 -15.53 12.12 2.89
N SER A 94 -16.68 11.91 3.54
CA SER A 94 -17.02 10.65 4.23
C SER A 94 -18.43 10.13 3.86
N ASP A 95 -19.11 10.82 2.95
CA ASP A 95 -20.42 10.43 2.47
C ASP A 95 -20.34 9.25 1.47
N GLU A 96 -21.41 8.46 1.44
CA GLU A 96 -21.49 7.25 0.62
C GLU A 96 -21.39 7.53 -0.88
N GLU A 97 -21.89 8.68 -1.34
CA GLU A 97 -21.83 9.08 -2.76
C GLU A 97 -20.37 9.28 -3.20
N SER A 98 -19.60 9.98 -2.38
CA SER A 98 -18.16 10.18 -2.62
C SER A 98 -17.39 8.85 -2.62
N HIS A 99 -17.71 7.94 -1.69
CA HIS A 99 -17.12 6.60 -1.68
C HIS A 99 -17.46 5.80 -2.94
N LYS A 100 -18.71 5.81 -3.38
CA LYS A 100 -19.16 5.15 -4.62
C LYS A 100 -18.46 5.72 -5.85
N LEU A 101 -18.29 7.04 -5.91
CA LEU A 101 -17.61 7.68 -7.03
C LEU A 101 -16.14 7.27 -7.09
N PHE A 102 -15.43 7.29 -5.96
CA PHE A 102 -14.06 6.82 -5.88
C PHE A 102 -13.95 5.34 -6.29
N MET A 103 -14.77 4.47 -5.72
CA MET A 103 -14.75 3.05 -6.03
C MET A 103 -15.04 2.76 -7.51
N LYS A 104 -15.96 3.49 -8.14
CA LYS A 104 -16.24 3.35 -9.57
C LYS A 104 -14.99 3.64 -10.43
N VAL A 105 -14.27 4.71 -10.10
CA VAL A 105 -13.03 5.07 -10.80
C VAL A 105 -11.95 4.01 -10.52
N TYR A 106 -11.78 3.61 -9.27
CA TYR A 106 -10.79 2.61 -8.86
C TYR A 106 -11.01 1.24 -9.54
N GLU A 107 -12.25 0.79 -9.62
CA GLU A 107 -12.65 -0.42 -10.33
C GLU A 107 -12.33 -0.33 -11.84
N SER A 108 -12.53 0.83 -12.45
CA SER A 108 -12.21 1.01 -13.87
C SER A 108 -10.72 0.84 -14.15
N TRP A 109 -9.85 1.22 -13.21
CA TRP A 109 -8.41 0.99 -13.32
C TRP A 109 -8.06 -0.50 -13.38
N HIS A 110 -8.68 -1.29 -12.53
CA HIS A 110 -8.49 -2.75 -12.53
C HIS A 110 -9.12 -3.45 -13.74
N ALA A 111 -10.11 -2.81 -14.35
CA ALA A 111 -10.70 -3.25 -15.63
C ALA A 111 -9.89 -2.81 -16.87
N GLY A 112 -8.84 -1.98 -16.70
CA GLY A 112 -7.93 -1.58 -17.77
C GLY A 112 -8.03 -0.11 -18.20
N ASP A 113 -9.00 0.66 -17.74
CA ASP A 113 -9.05 2.12 -17.97
C ASP A 113 -8.18 2.86 -16.95
N LEU A 114 -6.88 2.90 -17.21
CA LEU A 114 -5.89 3.51 -16.32
C LEU A 114 -5.89 5.04 -16.31
N ARG A 115 -6.65 5.68 -17.22
CA ARG A 115 -6.67 7.13 -17.39
C ARG A 115 -7.86 7.80 -16.72
N SER A 116 -8.89 7.05 -16.34
CA SER A 116 -10.00 7.61 -15.58
C SER A 116 -9.52 8.18 -14.24
N ARG A 117 -10.16 9.23 -13.77
CA ARG A 117 -9.83 9.88 -12.50
C ARG A 117 -11.04 10.55 -11.87
N VAL A 118 -10.98 10.72 -10.58
CA VAL A 118 -11.89 11.64 -9.88
C VAL A 118 -11.51 13.07 -10.27
N PRO A 119 -12.45 14.01 -10.40
CA PRO A 119 -12.12 15.41 -10.68
C PRO A 119 -11.07 15.95 -9.71
N GLY A 120 -10.01 16.55 -10.27
CA GLY A 120 -8.87 17.05 -9.49
C GLY A 120 -7.96 15.97 -8.86
N GLY A 121 -8.28 14.70 -9.03
CA GLY A 121 -7.51 13.58 -8.49
C GLY A 121 -6.53 12.96 -9.47
N GLU A 122 -5.83 11.91 -9.02
CA GLU A 122 -4.93 11.11 -9.83
C GLU A 122 -5.66 10.05 -10.66
N SER A 123 -5.08 9.69 -11.78
CA SER A 123 -5.38 8.45 -12.52
C SER A 123 -4.45 7.32 -12.04
N ALA A 124 -4.73 6.08 -12.44
CA ALA A 124 -3.80 4.97 -12.17
C ALA A 124 -2.43 5.20 -12.81
N VAL A 125 -2.36 5.84 -13.99
CA VAL A 125 -1.09 6.18 -14.64
C VAL A 125 -0.27 7.11 -13.76
N ASP A 126 -0.88 8.18 -13.21
CA ASP A 126 -0.19 9.13 -12.35
C ASP A 126 0.39 8.42 -11.10
N VAL A 127 -0.39 7.53 -10.48
CA VAL A 127 0.07 6.75 -9.31
C VAL A 127 1.21 5.81 -9.68
N LEU A 128 1.11 5.09 -10.78
CA LEU A 128 2.15 4.17 -11.24
C LEU A 128 3.43 4.92 -11.60
N ASP A 129 3.33 6.04 -12.29
CA ASP A 129 4.47 6.85 -12.75
C ASP A 129 5.30 7.41 -11.58
N ARG A 130 4.69 7.65 -10.41
CA ARG A 130 5.42 8.10 -9.22
C ARG A 130 5.86 6.97 -8.30
N PHE A 131 5.09 5.90 -8.19
CA PHE A 131 5.33 4.84 -7.22
C PHE A 131 6.33 3.78 -7.73
N VAL A 132 6.17 3.34 -8.99
CA VAL A 132 6.99 2.26 -9.55
C VAL A 132 8.48 2.62 -9.61
N PRO A 133 8.90 3.83 -10.02
CA PRO A 133 10.32 4.18 -10.02
C PRO A 133 10.99 4.07 -8.64
N VAL A 134 10.25 4.34 -7.56
CA VAL A 134 10.78 4.17 -6.19
C VAL A 134 11.03 2.69 -5.89
N LEU A 135 10.10 1.82 -6.26
CA LEU A 135 10.25 0.37 -6.07
C LEU A 135 11.39 -0.21 -6.91
N ASP A 136 11.55 0.27 -8.14
CA ASP A 136 12.63 -0.18 -9.03
C ASP A 136 14.00 0.27 -8.52
N ALA A 137 14.11 1.48 -7.98
CA ALA A 137 15.32 1.94 -7.30
C ALA A 137 15.66 1.07 -6.07
N LEU A 138 14.66 0.81 -5.21
CA LEU A 138 14.84 -0.07 -4.04
C LEU A 138 15.25 -1.49 -4.46
N ARG A 139 14.69 -2.00 -5.55
CA ARG A 139 15.09 -3.29 -6.11
C ARG A 139 16.56 -3.30 -6.50
N GLY A 140 17.00 -2.34 -7.31
CA GLY A 140 18.38 -2.26 -7.82
C GLY A 140 19.39 -2.04 -6.69
N ASP A 141 19.08 -1.15 -5.74
CA ASP A 141 20.00 -0.76 -4.68
C ASP A 141 20.14 -1.82 -3.58
N TYR A 142 19.11 -2.66 -3.35
CA TYR A 142 19.07 -3.58 -2.22
C TYR A 142 18.77 -5.03 -2.61
N LEU A 143 17.64 -5.32 -3.26
CA LEU A 143 17.21 -6.71 -3.49
C LEU A 143 18.15 -7.44 -4.46
N GLU A 144 18.59 -6.79 -5.51
CA GLU A 144 19.55 -7.36 -6.49
C GLU A 144 20.96 -7.49 -5.91
N GLN A 145 21.26 -6.73 -4.85
CA GLN A 145 22.52 -6.86 -4.09
C GLN A 145 22.46 -7.96 -3.01
N GLY A 146 21.31 -8.63 -2.85
CA GLY A 146 21.15 -9.70 -1.86
C GLY A 146 21.04 -9.21 -0.41
N SER A 147 20.62 -7.96 -0.20
CA SER A 147 20.59 -7.33 1.13
C SER A 147 19.45 -7.83 2.05
N GLY A 148 18.59 -8.73 1.61
CA GLY A 148 17.44 -9.20 2.41
C GLY A 148 16.12 -8.52 2.05
N ASP A 149 15.10 -8.66 2.90
CA ASP A 149 13.77 -8.08 2.67
C ASP A 149 13.78 -6.55 2.83
N ILE A 150 12.92 -5.86 2.07
CA ILE A 150 12.65 -4.42 2.19
C ILE A 150 11.20 -4.22 2.59
N VAL A 151 10.96 -3.36 3.57
CA VAL A 151 9.62 -2.96 3.99
C VAL A 151 9.31 -1.55 3.49
N VAL A 152 8.16 -1.39 2.84
CA VAL A 152 7.63 -0.10 2.38
C VAL A 152 6.29 0.14 3.05
N VAL A 153 6.23 1.10 3.96
CA VAL A 153 4.97 1.49 4.62
C VAL A 153 4.27 2.54 3.78
N SER A 154 3.10 2.19 3.26
CA SER A 154 2.31 3.01 2.36
C SER A 154 0.80 2.89 2.66
N HIS A 155 -0.06 2.87 1.65
CA HIS A 155 -1.49 3.08 1.75
C HIS A 155 -2.27 2.02 0.98
N GLY A 156 -3.50 1.78 1.39
CA GLY A 156 -4.29 0.66 0.90
C GLY A 156 -4.57 0.67 -0.59
N ALA A 157 -5.14 1.75 -1.12
CA ALA A 157 -5.49 1.84 -2.53
C ALA A 157 -4.25 1.86 -3.44
N ALA A 158 -3.21 2.62 -3.06
CA ALA A 158 -1.95 2.67 -3.81
C ALA A 158 -1.26 1.31 -3.85
N ILE A 159 -1.12 0.62 -2.70
CA ILE A 159 -0.51 -0.72 -2.64
C ILE A 159 -1.28 -1.71 -3.52
N ARG A 160 -2.60 -1.77 -3.39
CA ARG A 160 -3.42 -2.72 -4.18
C ARG A 160 -3.30 -2.50 -5.68
N LEU A 161 -3.32 -1.23 -6.13
CA LEU A 161 -3.13 -0.90 -7.53
C LEU A 161 -1.74 -1.33 -8.02
N VAL A 162 -0.69 -0.88 -7.34
CA VAL A 162 0.69 -1.12 -7.76
C VAL A 162 1.03 -2.61 -7.71
N ALA A 163 0.68 -3.30 -6.63
CA ALA A 163 0.95 -4.73 -6.49
C ALA A 163 0.19 -5.57 -7.52
N ALA A 164 -1.07 -5.22 -7.81
CA ALA A 164 -1.84 -5.91 -8.83
C ALA A 164 -1.23 -5.75 -10.22
N ARG A 165 -0.78 -4.54 -10.56
CA ARG A 165 -0.17 -4.25 -11.88
C ARG A 165 1.20 -4.89 -12.03
N LEU A 166 2.07 -4.73 -11.04
CA LEU A 166 3.44 -5.28 -11.08
C LEU A 166 3.44 -6.81 -10.95
N GLY A 167 2.66 -7.35 -10.03
CA GLY A 167 2.59 -8.78 -9.72
C GLY A 167 1.64 -9.58 -10.61
N LYS A 168 0.98 -8.93 -11.59
CA LYS A 168 0.00 -9.54 -12.49
C LYS A 168 -1.14 -10.25 -11.77
N VAL A 169 -1.57 -9.68 -10.63
CA VAL A 169 -2.71 -10.19 -9.86
C VAL A 169 -4.01 -9.85 -10.59
N PRO A 170 -4.98 -10.79 -10.68
CA PRO A 170 -6.26 -10.51 -11.31
C PRO A 170 -6.98 -9.30 -10.72
N GLY A 171 -7.54 -8.44 -11.56
CA GLY A 171 -8.20 -7.20 -11.12
C GLY A 171 -9.37 -7.44 -10.17
N GLY A 172 -10.18 -8.45 -10.44
CA GLY A 172 -11.31 -8.83 -9.57
C GLY A 172 -10.84 -9.30 -8.19
N PHE A 173 -9.68 -9.99 -8.11
CA PHE A 173 -9.08 -10.35 -6.83
C PHE A 173 -8.66 -9.10 -6.06
N ALA A 174 -7.92 -8.18 -6.70
CA ALA A 174 -7.41 -6.97 -6.04
C ALA A 174 -8.54 -6.04 -5.57
N ILE A 175 -9.65 -5.95 -6.33
CA ILE A 175 -10.84 -5.20 -5.93
C ILE A 175 -11.54 -5.85 -4.74
N GLY A 176 -11.70 -7.18 -4.77
CA GLY A 176 -12.45 -7.94 -3.77
C GLY A 176 -11.69 -8.17 -2.46
N ASN A 177 -10.38 -7.98 -2.43
CA ASN A 177 -9.55 -8.26 -1.26
C ASN A 177 -8.84 -6.99 -0.76
N HIS A 178 -9.57 -6.24 0.06
CA HIS A 178 -9.06 -5.06 0.74
C HIS A 178 -7.94 -5.42 1.72
N LEU A 179 -7.05 -4.48 1.96
CA LEU A 179 -6.01 -4.59 2.98
C LEU A 179 -6.49 -3.95 4.28
N ALA A 180 -6.57 -4.71 5.35
CA ALA A 180 -6.74 -4.13 6.68
C ALA A 180 -5.51 -3.31 7.08
N ASN A 181 -5.66 -2.44 8.10
CA ASN A 181 -4.51 -1.70 8.63
C ASN A 181 -3.39 -2.67 9.05
N THR A 182 -2.18 -2.38 8.60
CA THR A 182 -0.96 -3.18 8.75
C THR A 182 -0.93 -4.53 8.02
N ASP A 183 -1.91 -4.83 7.19
CA ASP A 183 -1.78 -5.93 6.23
C ASP A 183 -0.66 -5.66 5.23
N THR A 184 -0.08 -6.74 4.71
CA THR A 184 1.05 -6.68 3.80
C THR A 184 0.78 -7.38 2.47
N VAL A 185 1.43 -6.89 1.42
CA VAL A 185 1.55 -7.56 0.13
C VAL A 185 3.03 -7.82 -0.13
N GLU A 186 3.39 -9.04 -0.52
CA GLU A 186 4.78 -9.42 -0.78
C GLU A 186 5.01 -9.65 -2.27
N LEU A 187 6.01 -8.96 -2.80
CA LEU A 187 6.48 -9.09 -4.17
C LEU A 187 7.90 -9.65 -4.19
N VAL A 188 8.19 -10.51 -5.15
CA VAL A 188 9.54 -10.99 -5.41
C VAL A 188 10.01 -10.52 -6.79
N PRO A 189 11.30 -10.13 -6.93
CA PRO A 189 11.85 -9.79 -8.24
C PRO A 189 11.95 -11.03 -9.13
N VAL A 190 11.58 -10.87 -10.40
CA VAL A 190 11.69 -11.94 -11.41
C VAL A 190 12.93 -11.73 -12.25
N ALA A 191 13.60 -12.83 -12.61
CA ALA A 191 14.75 -12.79 -13.50
C ALA A 191 14.39 -12.16 -14.85
N GLY A 192 15.24 -11.23 -15.32
CA GLY A 192 14.96 -10.49 -16.55
C GLY A 192 14.06 -9.26 -16.38
N GLY A 193 13.70 -8.91 -15.16
CA GLY A 193 12.90 -7.72 -14.83
C GLY A 193 11.45 -8.06 -14.45
N GLY A 194 10.80 -7.11 -13.77
CA GLY A 194 9.43 -7.26 -13.30
C GLY A 194 9.32 -7.91 -11.91
N TRP A 195 8.09 -8.16 -11.50
CA TRP A 195 7.74 -8.61 -10.16
C TRP A 195 6.71 -9.73 -10.22
N GLU A 196 6.70 -10.57 -9.21
CA GLU A 196 5.66 -11.57 -8.96
C GLU A 196 5.08 -11.33 -7.57
N CYS A 197 3.75 -11.27 -7.45
CA CYS A 197 3.09 -11.22 -6.16
C CYS A 197 2.98 -12.63 -5.61
N VAL A 198 3.56 -12.87 -4.43
CA VAL A 198 3.57 -14.20 -3.79
C VAL A 198 2.63 -14.27 -2.59
N ARG A 199 2.29 -13.12 -1.98
CA ARG A 199 1.37 -13.03 -0.85
C ARG A 199 0.56 -11.74 -0.90
N TRP A 200 -0.70 -11.83 -0.52
CA TRP A 200 -1.63 -10.70 -0.36
C TRP A 200 -2.41 -10.90 0.94
N ALA A 201 -2.06 -10.15 1.97
CA ALA A 201 -2.59 -10.37 3.33
C ALA A 201 -2.47 -11.85 3.74
N LYS A 202 -3.60 -12.51 3.98
CA LYS A 202 -3.66 -13.94 4.35
C LYS A 202 -3.60 -14.91 3.18
N PHE A 203 -3.65 -14.41 1.93
CA PHE A 203 -3.69 -15.24 0.73
C PHE A 203 -2.29 -15.43 0.14
N GLU A 204 -2.04 -16.61 -0.39
CA GLU A 204 -0.84 -16.96 -1.16
C GLU A 204 -1.18 -17.21 -2.63
N ALA A 205 -0.21 -16.93 -3.51
CA ALA A 205 -0.38 -17.24 -4.94
C ALA A 205 -0.61 -18.76 -5.17
N PRO A 206 -1.37 -19.15 -6.21
CA PRO A 206 -1.97 -18.30 -7.24
C PRO A 206 -3.25 -17.59 -6.78
N PHE A 207 -3.46 -16.37 -7.27
CA PHE A 207 -4.64 -15.57 -6.97
C PHE A 207 -5.72 -15.76 -8.05
N HIS A 208 -6.96 -15.89 -7.61
CA HIS A 208 -8.12 -16.05 -8.50
C HIS A 208 -9.17 -14.99 -8.18
N ASP A 209 -9.91 -14.57 -9.20
CA ASP A 209 -11.02 -13.66 -8.98
C ASP A 209 -12.00 -14.24 -7.97
N THR A 210 -12.33 -13.46 -6.96
CA THR A 210 -13.28 -13.83 -5.90
C THR A 210 -14.52 -12.97 -5.99
N ALA A 211 -15.65 -13.46 -5.48
CA ALA A 211 -16.81 -12.63 -5.27
C ALA A 211 -16.46 -11.49 -4.30
N ARG A 212 -16.96 -10.28 -4.58
CA ARG A 212 -16.67 -9.09 -3.76
C ARG A 212 -16.98 -9.34 -2.30
N ALA A 213 -15.97 -9.20 -1.45
CA ALA A 213 -16.18 -8.96 -0.03
C ALA A 213 -16.34 -7.44 0.13
N GLY A 214 -17.48 -6.98 0.64
CA GLY A 214 -17.68 -5.58 0.97
C GLY A 214 -16.68 -5.14 2.03
N SER A 215 -16.12 -3.94 1.90
CA SER A 215 -15.31 -3.31 2.95
C SER A 215 -15.95 -1.95 3.27
N ASP A 216 -16.01 -1.64 4.56
CA ASP A 216 -16.45 -0.33 5.03
C ASP A 216 -15.38 0.75 4.85
N ASP A 217 -14.16 0.38 4.52
CA ASP A 217 -13.04 1.29 4.27
C ASP A 217 -12.75 1.37 2.76
N PRO A 218 -13.14 2.47 2.07
CA PRO A 218 -12.96 2.61 0.63
C PRO A 218 -11.50 2.68 0.21
N MET A 219 -10.59 3.02 1.12
CA MET A 219 -9.15 3.16 0.88
C MET A 219 -8.37 1.90 1.30
N GLY A 220 -9.03 0.94 1.91
CA GLY A 220 -8.43 -0.30 2.41
C GLY A 220 -7.98 -1.32 1.38
#